data_ea0033dfe039d2e66eefae0fec9c6ce8
#
_entry.id   ea0033dfe039d2e66eefae0fec9c6ce8
#
_cell.length_a   1.000
_cell.length_b   1.000
_cell.length_c   1.000
_cell.angle_alpha   90.00
_cell.angle_beta   90.00
_cell.angle_gamma   90.00
#
_symmetry.space_group_name_H-M   'P 1'
#
loop_
_entity.id
_entity.type
_entity.pdbx_description
1 polymer ?
#
loop_
_entity_poly.entity_id
_entity_poly.type
_entity_poly.pdbx_seq_one_letter_code
_entity_poly.pdbx_strand_id
1 'polypeptide(L)'
;MNQCDRIRQILKENMLKQKQFASVIGVTESYISKLLKDPNIRLSQSLAVLIEEKYGYNAEWVLNGTGPKLKQISKDKSLSDIHQKALAQLEKMNAEQVKAVLAFINSLDELEKSLKPPST
;
A
#
# COMPACT_ATOMS: atom_id res chain seq x y z
N MET A 1 -18.50 -14.39 1.09
CA MET A 1 -17.95 -13.41 2.04
C MET A 1 -18.64 -12.06 1.81
N ASN A 2 -19.31 -11.55 2.83
CA ASN A 2 -19.97 -10.25 2.75
C ASN A 2 -19.02 -9.12 3.19
N GLN A 3 -19.50 -7.88 3.12
CA GLN A 3 -18.69 -6.71 3.51
C GLN A 3 -18.21 -6.80 4.98
N CYS A 4 -19.08 -7.25 5.88
CA CYS A 4 -18.73 -7.43 7.28
C CYS A 4 -17.54 -8.38 7.46
N ASP A 5 -17.55 -9.49 6.75
CA ASP A 5 -16.49 -10.49 6.80
C ASP A 5 -15.17 -9.93 6.26
N ARG A 6 -15.25 -9.17 5.17
CA ARG A 6 -14.07 -8.53 4.57
C ARG A 6 -13.44 -7.53 5.54
N ILE A 7 -14.24 -6.71 6.18
CA ILE A 7 -13.74 -5.72 7.14
C ILE A 7 -13.16 -6.41 8.37
N ARG A 8 -13.78 -7.47 8.87
CA ARG A 8 -13.24 -8.27 9.97
C ARG A 8 -11.90 -8.87 9.60
N GLN A 9 -11.76 -9.34 8.37
CA GLN A 9 -10.52 -9.89 7.87
C GLN A 9 -9.41 -8.83 7.86
N ILE A 10 -9.73 -7.61 7.43
CA ILE A 10 -8.78 -6.49 7.43
C ILE A 10 -8.28 -6.21 8.85
N LEU A 11 -9.19 -6.14 9.81
CA LEU A 11 -8.85 -5.91 11.21
C LEU A 11 -7.94 -7.02 11.75
N LYS A 12 -8.28 -8.26 11.46
CA LYS A 12 -7.53 -9.43 11.92
C LYS A 12 -6.13 -9.47 11.32
N GLU A 13 -6.02 -9.27 10.02
CA GLU A 13 -4.72 -9.32 9.32
C GLU A 13 -3.76 -8.24 9.78
N ASN A 14 -4.30 -7.07 10.17
CA ASN A 14 -3.48 -5.93 10.61
C ASN A 14 -3.41 -5.80 12.13
N MET A 15 -3.97 -6.77 12.85
CA MET A 15 -4.02 -6.77 14.32
C MET A 15 -4.60 -5.48 14.89
N LEU A 16 -5.69 -5.00 14.29
CA LEU A 16 -6.34 -3.76 14.65
C LEU A 16 -7.55 -3.99 15.53
N LYS A 17 -7.71 -3.14 16.53
CA LYS A 17 -8.95 -3.03 17.29
C LYS A 17 -9.90 -2.09 16.54
N GLN A 18 -11.22 -2.25 16.78
CA GLN A 18 -12.22 -1.39 16.15
C GLN A 18 -11.96 0.09 16.39
N LYS A 19 -11.53 0.45 17.59
CA LYS A 19 -11.19 1.82 17.96
C LYS A 19 -10.03 2.36 17.12
N GLN A 20 -8.99 1.56 16.95
CA GLN A 20 -7.82 1.95 16.16
C GLN A 20 -8.18 2.16 14.69
N PHE A 21 -8.94 1.23 14.13
CA PHE A 21 -9.39 1.32 12.76
C PHE A 21 -10.27 2.54 12.53
N ALA A 22 -11.22 2.79 13.43
CA ALA A 22 -12.10 3.95 13.38
C ALA A 22 -11.29 5.26 13.39
N SER A 23 -10.28 5.34 14.26
CA SER A 23 -9.42 6.51 14.35
C SER A 23 -8.66 6.78 13.06
N VAL A 24 -8.13 5.74 12.43
CA VAL A 24 -7.35 5.87 11.20
C VAL A 24 -8.18 6.36 10.03
N ILE A 25 -9.41 5.84 9.88
CA ILE A 25 -10.27 6.23 8.76
C ILE A 25 -11.22 7.39 9.10
N GLY A 26 -11.11 7.95 10.33
CA GLY A 26 -11.83 9.15 10.71
C GLY A 26 -13.31 8.97 11.03
N VAL A 27 -13.70 7.82 11.57
CA VAL A 27 -15.08 7.52 11.97
C VAL A 27 -15.14 7.13 13.43
N THR A 28 -16.35 6.95 13.98
CA THR A 28 -16.53 6.53 15.36
C THR A 28 -16.39 5.02 15.49
N GLU A 29 -16.01 4.57 16.69
CA GLU A 29 -15.97 3.14 17.02
C GLU A 29 -17.37 2.52 16.89
N SER A 30 -18.41 3.26 17.29
CA SER A 30 -19.81 2.83 17.16
C SER A 30 -20.20 2.55 15.71
N TYR A 31 -19.72 3.38 14.79
CA TYR A 31 -19.95 3.17 13.35
C TYR A 31 -19.29 1.87 12.88
N ILE A 32 -18.06 1.63 13.27
CA ILE A 32 -17.35 0.39 12.92
C ILE A 32 -18.05 -0.83 13.52
N SER A 33 -18.51 -0.73 14.77
CA SER A 33 -19.24 -1.81 15.42
C SER A 33 -20.51 -2.17 14.65
N LYS A 34 -21.28 -1.17 14.23
CA LYS A 34 -22.48 -1.38 13.41
C LYS A 34 -22.14 -1.97 12.04
N LEU A 35 -21.09 -1.46 11.42
CA LEU A 35 -20.63 -1.92 10.11
C LEU A 35 -20.25 -3.42 10.14
N LEU A 36 -19.68 -3.89 11.25
CA LEU A 36 -19.30 -5.28 11.43
C LEU A 36 -20.48 -6.20 11.75
N LYS A 37 -21.57 -5.66 12.29
CA LYS A 37 -22.74 -6.45 12.72
C LYS A 37 -23.86 -6.48 11.70
N ASP A 38 -24.06 -5.40 10.96
CA ASP A 38 -25.18 -5.24 10.05
C ASP A 38 -24.72 -5.28 8.60
N PRO A 39 -25.03 -6.35 7.86
CA PRO A 39 -24.63 -6.45 6.46
C PRO A 39 -25.35 -5.48 5.53
N ASN A 40 -26.42 -4.82 6.01
CA ASN A 40 -27.14 -3.83 5.22
C ASN A 40 -26.49 -2.45 5.26
N ILE A 41 -25.61 -2.20 6.22
CA ILE A 41 -24.86 -0.95 6.29
C ILE A 41 -23.72 -1.04 5.30
N ARG A 42 -23.71 -0.14 4.32
CA ARG A 42 -22.67 -0.10 3.31
C ARG A 42 -21.60 0.94 3.63
N LEU A 43 -20.36 0.53 3.51
CA LEU A 43 -19.21 1.42 3.60
C LEU A 43 -19.26 2.40 2.42
N SER A 44 -18.98 3.68 2.68
CA SER A 44 -18.90 4.67 1.61
C SER A 44 -17.66 4.44 0.74
N GLN A 45 -17.74 4.89 -0.51
CA GLN A 45 -16.60 4.80 -1.42
C GLN A 45 -15.39 5.57 -0.89
N SER A 46 -15.62 6.74 -0.29
CA SER A 46 -14.56 7.55 0.30
C SER A 46 -13.80 6.81 1.38
N LEU A 47 -14.51 6.09 2.25
CA LEU A 47 -13.89 5.30 3.30
C LEU A 47 -13.14 4.09 2.74
N ALA A 48 -13.69 3.47 1.70
CA ALA A 48 -13.00 2.36 1.02
C ALA A 48 -11.68 2.82 0.40
N VAL A 49 -11.66 4.01 -0.20
CA VAL A 49 -10.44 4.60 -0.75
C VAL A 49 -9.43 4.89 0.35
N LEU A 50 -9.87 5.37 1.51
CA LEU A 50 -8.99 5.57 2.67
C LEU A 50 -8.37 4.26 3.15
N ILE A 51 -9.16 3.20 3.18
CA ILE A 51 -8.67 1.86 3.55
C ILE A 51 -7.62 1.40 2.54
N GLU A 52 -7.86 1.64 1.25
CA GLU A 52 -6.89 1.33 0.21
C GLU A 52 -5.58 2.07 0.42
N GLU A 53 -5.64 3.37 0.70
CA GLU A 53 -4.45 4.19 0.92
C GLU A 53 -3.68 3.81 2.18
N LYS A 54 -4.39 3.48 3.25
CA LYS A 54 -3.75 3.23 4.56
C LYS A 54 -3.27 1.79 4.70
N TYR A 55 -3.97 0.82 4.13
CA TYR A 55 -3.71 -0.60 4.36
C TYR A 55 -3.41 -1.40 3.09
N GLY A 56 -3.59 -0.80 1.92
CA GLY A 56 -3.26 -1.45 0.65
C GLY A 56 -4.29 -2.43 0.12
N TYR A 57 -5.51 -2.41 0.63
CA TYR A 57 -6.59 -3.25 0.11
C TYR A 57 -7.30 -2.55 -1.05
N ASN A 58 -7.64 -3.31 -2.08
CA ASN A 58 -8.38 -2.78 -3.22
C ASN A 58 -9.77 -2.31 -2.77
N ALA A 59 -10.12 -1.05 -3.04
CA ALA A 59 -11.41 -0.48 -2.66
C ALA A 59 -12.59 -1.26 -3.23
N GLU A 60 -12.50 -1.72 -4.47
CA GLU A 60 -13.53 -2.58 -5.10
C GLU A 60 -13.74 -3.88 -4.32
N TRP A 61 -12.65 -4.50 -3.88
CA TRP A 61 -12.75 -5.71 -3.07
C TRP A 61 -13.40 -5.43 -1.72
N VAL A 62 -13.03 -4.32 -1.08
CA VAL A 62 -13.60 -3.96 0.24
C VAL A 62 -15.10 -3.72 0.13
N LEU A 63 -15.53 -2.99 -0.91
CA LEU A 63 -16.94 -2.63 -1.11
C LEU A 63 -17.79 -3.80 -1.63
N ASN A 64 -17.33 -4.48 -2.65
CA ASN A 64 -18.14 -5.42 -3.43
C ASN A 64 -17.62 -6.85 -3.43
N GLY A 65 -16.40 -7.07 -2.95
CA GLY A 65 -15.76 -8.37 -3.00
C GLY A 65 -15.27 -8.75 -4.39
N THR A 66 -15.21 -7.79 -5.31
CA THR A 66 -14.76 -8.01 -6.70
C THR A 66 -13.32 -7.55 -6.88
N GLY A 67 -12.64 -8.15 -7.83
CA GLY A 67 -11.26 -7.84 -8.12
C GLY A 67 -10.29 -8.45 -7.11
N PRO A 68 -9.00 -8.16 -7.25
CA PRO A 68 -8.01 -8.66 -6.32
C PRO A 68 -8.15 -8.03 -4.93
N LYS A 69 -7.87 -8.79 -3.90
CA LYS A 69 -7.95 -8.33 -2.52
C LYS A 69 -7.01 -7.17 -2.23
N LEU A 70 -5.78 -7.26 -2.69
CA LEU A 70 -4.78 -6.22 -2.49
C LEU A 70 -4.75 -5.28 -3.69
N LYS A 71 -4.47 -4.01 -3.41
CA LYS A 71 -4.26 -3.03 -4.46
C LYS A 71 -3.12 -3.50 -5.35
N GLN A 72 -3.42 -3.73 -6.61
CA GLN A 72 -2.39 -4.06 -7.57
C GLN A 72 -1.72 -2.78 -8.04
N ILE A 73 -0.48 -2.63 -7.66
CA ILE A 73 0.40 -1.68 -8.31
C ILE A 73 0.77 -2.36 -9.62
N SER A 74 0.29 -1.83 -10.73
CA SER A 74 0.71 -2.28 -12.05
C SER A 74 2.22 -2.12 -12.12
N LYS A 75 2.95 -3.22 -12.01
CA LYS A 75 4.42 -3.20 -11.97
C LYS A 75 5.00 -2.41 -13.14
N ASP A 76 4.42 -2.59 -14.32
CA ASP A 76 4.92 -1.94 -15.52
C ASP A 76 4.70 -0.43 -15.50
N LYS A 77 3.54 0.03 -15.04
CA LYS A 77 3.21 1.45 -15.01
C LYS A 77 3.97 2.20 -13.92
N SER A 78 4.07 1.61 -12.73
CA SER A 78 4.78 2.20 -11.60
C SER A 78 6.29 2.27 -11.84
N LEU A 79 6.90 1.20 -12.34
CA LEU A 79 8.32 1.18 -12.67
C LEU A 79 8.65 2.12 -13.81
N SER A 80 7.79 2.23 -14.82
CA SER A 80 7.97 3.15 -15.93
C SER A 80 7.96 4.61 -15.45
N ASP A 81 7.02 4.97 -14.58
CA ASP A 81 6.92 6.33 -14.05
C ASP A 81 8.14 6.68 -13.19
N ILE A 82 8.57 5.77 -12.33
CA ILE A 82 9.76 5.95 -11.50
C ILE A 82 11.00 6.07 -12.37
N HIS A 83 11.11 5.23 -13.40
CA HIS A 83 12.21 5.24 -14.34
C HIS A 83 12.30 6.57 -15.10
N GLN A 84 11.17 7.06 -15.59
CA GLN A 84 11.09 8.33 -16.31
C GLN A 84 11.47 9.51 -15.41
N LYS A 85 11.01 9.51 -14.16
CA LYS A 85 11.38 10.55 -13.20
C LYS A 85 12.87 10.52 -12.88
N ALA A 86 13.43 9.34 -12.71
CA ALA A 86 14.86 9.16 -12.44
C ALA A 86 15.69 9.65 -13.63
N LEU A 87 15.32 9.31 -14.85
CA LEU A 87 15.99 9.75 -16.07
C LEU A 87 15.93 11.27 -16.23
N ALA A 88 14.77 11.88 -16.00
CA ALA A 88 14.61 13.33 -16.08
C ALA A 88 15.49 14.04 -15.05
N GLN A 89 15.59 13.48 -13.85
CA GLN A 89 16.44 14.02 -12.80
C GLN A 89 17.91 13.90 -13.16
N LEU A 90 18.34 12.76 -13.71
CA LEU A 90 19.72 12.53 -14.14
C LEU A 90 20.13 13.46 -15.28
N GLU A 91 19.23 13.76 -16.21
CA GLU A 91 19.50 14.69 -17.31
C GLU A 91 19.76 16.11 -16.83
N LYS A 92 19.16 16.51 -15.71
CA LYS A 92 19.33 17.83 -15.11
C LYS A 92 20.60 17.93 -14.26
N MET A 93 21.21 16.82 -13.92
CA MET A 93 22.39 16.78 -13.07
C MET A 93 23.67 17.08 -13.85
N ASN A 94 24.62 17.74 -13.19
CA ASN A 94 25.96 17.92 -13.78
C ASN A 94 26.78 16.62 -13.62
N ALA A 95 27.96 16.58 -14.26
CA ALA A 95 28.80 15.39 -14.26
C ALA A 95 29.22 14.95 -12.86
N GLU A 96 29.44 15.88 -11.94
CA GLU A 96 29.84 15.57 -10.57
C GLU A 96 28.69 14.93 -9.79
N GLN A 97 27.47 15.43 -9.97
CA GLN A 97 26.29 14.86 -9.34
C GLN A 97 26.00 13.45 -9.85
N VAL A 98 26.16 13.22 -11.15
CA VAL A 98 25.99 11.89 -11.75
C VAL A 98 27.03 10.92 -11.19
N LYS A 99 28.28 11.34 -11.03
CA LYS A 99 29.33 10.52 -10.42
C LYS A 99 29.00 10.14 -8.99
N ALA A 100 28.46 11.09 -8.22
CA ALA A 100 28.03 10.82 -6.83
C ALA A 100 26.90 9.79 -6.78
N VAL A 101 25.93 9.88 -7.69
CA VAL A 101 24.83 8.91 -7.79
C VAL A 101 25.38 7.54 -8.15
N LEU A 102 26.29 7.44 -9.11
CA LEU A 102 26.90 6.18 -9.50
C LEU A 102 27.69 5.54 -8.35
N ALA A 103 28.43 6.34 -7.58
CA ALA A 103 29.15 5.86 -6.42
C ALA A 103 28.19 5.31 -5.37
N PHE A 104 27.06 5.97 -5.15
CA PHE A 104 26.01 5.52 -4.23
C PHE A 104 25.39 4.21 -4.68
N ILE A 105 25.08 4.07 -5.96
CA ILE A 105 24.54 2.84 -6.55
C ILE A 105 25.52 1.68 -6.36
N ASN A 106 26.80 1.91 -6.62
CA ASN A 106 27.85 0.91 -6.43
C ASN A 106 27.97 0.49 -4.96
N SER A 107 27.83 1.43 -4.03
CA SER A 107 27.82 1.14 -2.59
C SER A 107 26.63 0.27 -2.20
N LEU A 108 25.47 0.53 -2.78
CA LEU A 108 24.28 -0.30 -2.55
C LEU A 108 24.45 -1.72 -3.06
N ASP A 109 25.06 -1.89 -4.24
CA ASP A 109 25.34 -3.21 -4.80
C ASP A 109 26.28 -4.01 -3.90
N GLU A 110 27.34 -3.37 -3.42
CA GLU A 110 28.30 -4.02 -2.50
C GLU A 110 27.63 -4.40 -1.18
N LEU A 111 26.78 -3.52 -0.65
CA LEU A 111 26.06 -3.77 0.56
C LEU A 111 25.10 -4.95 0.40
N GLU A 112 24.41 -5.01 -0.72
CA GLU A 112 23.49 -6.10 -1.05
C GLU A 112 24.24 -7.43 -1.15
N LYS A 113 25.40 -7.44 -1.77
CA LYS A 113 26.25 -8.63 -1.87
C LYS A 113 26.74 -9.09 -0.49
N SER A 114 27.03 -8.14 0.41
CA SER A 114 27.46 -8.46 1.78
C SER A 114 26.32 -9.02 2.63
N LEU A 115 25.09 -8.58 2.37
CA LEU A 115 23.92 -9.00 3.14
C LEU A 115 23.30 -10.30 2.66
N LYS A 116 23.53 -10.68 1.42
CA LYS A 116 23.04 -11.93 0.90
C LYS A 116 23.82 -13.09 1.52
N PRO A 117 23.12 -14.12 2.06
CA PRO A 117 23.82 -15.32 2.50
C PRO A 117 24.54 -15.95 1.31
N PRO A 118 25.70 -16.55 1.53
CA PRO A 118 26.41 -17.21 0.43
C PRO A 118 25.48 -18.20 -0.23
N SER A 119 25.25 -18.00 -1.52
CA SER A 119 24.41 -18.91 -2.28
C SER A 119 25.11 -20.25 -2.36
N THR A 120 24.52 -21.19 -1.74
CA THR A 120 24.96 -22.57 -1.83
C THR A 120 24.46 -23.18 -3.13
#